data_d9dff43f6b94a90bee13a95b3ed42700
#
_entry.id   d9dff43f6b94a90bee13a95b3ed42700
#
_cell.length_a   1.000
_cell.length_b   1.000
_cell.length_c   1.000
_cell.angle_alpha   90.00
_cell.angle_beta   90.00
_cell.angle_gamma   90.00
#
_symmetry.space_group_name_H-M   'P 1'
#
loop_
_entity.id
_entity.type
_entity.pdbx_description
1 polymer ?
#
loop_
_entity_poly.entity_id
_entity_poly.type
_entity_poly.pdbx_seq_one_letter_code
_entity_poly.pdbx_strand_id
1 'polypeptide(L)'
;QYQTKAQLGTYANTLFELKEGAVFGPYKDGDYFRISRLMDFDKGGSVKARHILISYQGSQNAGNEISRSKDEARKEAYKVLRLARGSGSDFSELARTYSDGPSKNRGGELGFFKRGAMVEAFNDFVFSKAVGSLGVVETEFGFHVIEVQDKEDVVLLASVAKKIVPSEATSNQVFRSATQFELSSGKDGFSSASQAE
;
A
#
# COMPACT_ATOMS: atom_id res chain seq x y z
N GLN A 1 1.74 9.66 -8.66
CA GLN A 1 2.08 8.53 -7.77
C GLN A 1 1.31 7.30 -8.22
N TYR A 2 1.99 6.12 -8.27
CA TYR A 2 1.32 4.85 -8.58
C TYR A 2 0.26 4.49 -7.55
N GLN A 3 -0.82 3.88 -8.00
CA GLN A 3 -1.98 3.51 -7.19
C GLN A 3 -2.34 2.03 -7.39
N THR A 4 -2.74 1.35 -6.31
CA THR A 4 -3.26 -0.01 -6.34
C THR A 4 -4.76 0.00 -6.68
N LYS A 5 -5.34 -1.17 -7.01
CA LYS A 5 -6.79 -1.30 -7.20
C LYS A 5 -7.59 -0.83 -5.97
N ALA A 6 -7.12 -1.16 -4.77
CA ALA A 6 -7.80 -0.77 -3.53
C ALA A 6 -7.91 0.75 -3.35
N GLN A 7 -6.94 1.52 -3.87
CA GLN A 7 -6.92 2.98 -3.79
C GLN A 7 -7.82 3.68 -4.82
N LEU A 8 -8.26 2.97 -5.87
CA LEU A 8 -9.06 3.52 -6.98
C LEU A 8 -10.57 3.28 -6.85
N GLY A 9 -11.00 2.51 -5.86
CA GLY A 9 -12.42 2.31 -5.55
C GLY A 9 -13.20 1.67 -6.70
N THR A 10 -14.41 2.18 -6.96
CA THR A 10 -15.40 1.58 -7.88
C THR A 10 -14.90 1.38 -9.30
N TYR A 11 -14.04 2.28 -9.79
CA TYR A 11 -13.57 2.25 -11.18
C TYR A 11 -12.21 1.60 -11.37
N ALA A 12 -11.68 0.93 -10.32
CA ALA A 12 -10.37 0.30 -10.34
C ALA A 12 -10.18 -0.67 -11.51
N ASN A 13 -11.12 -1.57 -11.74
CA ASN A 13 -11.02 -2.55 -12.83
C ASN A 13 -10.95 -1.85 -14.19
N THR A 14 -11.85 -0.91 -14.46
CA THR A 14 -11.86 -0.15 -15.72
C THR A 14 -10.56 0.60 -15.95
N LEU A 15 -10.02 1.24 -14.90
CA LEU A 15 -8.77 2.01 -14.99
C LEU A 15 -7.55 1.11 -15.19
N PHE A 16 -7.55 -0.11 -14.63
CA PHE A 16 -6.50 -1.10 -14.80
C PHE A 16 -6.53 -1.81 -16.17
N GLU A 17 -7.67 -1.84 -16.85
CA GLU A 17 -7.85 -2.42 -18.19
C GLU A 17 -7.56 -1.43 -19.33
N LEU A 18 -7.33 -0.16 -19.01
CA LEU A 18 -6.96 0.84 -20.01
C LEU A 18 -5.63 0.48 -20.68
N LYS A 19 -5.51 0.84 -21.95
CA LYS A 19 -4.21 0.88 -22.63
C LYS A 19 -3.47 2.14 -22.21
N GLU A 20 -2.15 2.07 -22.18
CA GLU A 20 -1.31 3.24 -21.92
C GLU A 20 -1.68 4.40 -22.86
N GLY A 21 -1.82 5.59 -22.31
CA GLY A 21 -2.28 6.77 -23.02
C GLY A 21 -3.79 6.91 -23.18
N ALA A 22 -4.57 5.85 -22.93
CA ALA A 22 -6.04 5.93 -23.02
C ALA A 22 -6.63 6.77 -21.89
N VAL A 23 -7.78 7.38 -22.18
CA VAL A 23 -8.52 8.27 -21.28
C VAL A 23 -9.84 7.62 -20.94
N PHE A 24 -10.20 7.65 -19.65
CA PHE A 24 -11.50 7.22 -19.13
C PHE A 24 -12.17 8.35 -18.36
N GLY A 25 -13.47 8.51 -18.58
CA GLY A 25 -14.28 9.51 -17.89
C GLY A 25 -15.22 10.27 -18.84
N PRO A 26 -16.03 11.22 -18.31
CA PRO A 26 -16.07 11.58 -16.90
C PRO A 26 -16.71 10.49 -16.03
N TYR A 27 -16.19 10.26 -14.83
CA TYR A 27 -16.77 9.35 -13.84
C TYR A 27 -16.86 10.04 -12.47
N LYS A 28 -17.84 9.63 -11.65
CA LYS A 28 -18.04 10.18 -10.31
C LYS A 28 -17.19 9.42 -9.29
N ASP A 29 -16.39 10.15 -8.52
CA ASP A 29 -15.58 9.63 -7.42
C ASP A 29 -15.77 10.55 -6.19
N GLY A 30 -16.58 10.07 -5.24
CA GLY A 30 -17.03 10.90 -4.11
C GLY A 30 -17.73 12.16 -4.59
N ASP A 31 -17.24 13.32 -4.14
CA ASP A 31 -17.75 14.64 -4.48
C ASP A 31 -17.16 15.24 -5.76
N TYR A 32 -16.47 14.43 -6.58
CA TYR A 32 -15.82 14.91 -7.78
C TYR A 32 -16.24 14.14 -9.02
N PHE A 33 -16.31 14.85 -10.17
CA PHE A 33 -16.18 14.26 -11.49
C PHE A 33 -14.71 14.22 -11.86
N ARG A 34 -14.24 13.06 -12.34
CA ARG A 34 -12.87 12.84 -12.79
C ARG A 34 -12.80 12.41 -14.25
N ILE A 35 -11.72 12.80 -14.89
CA ILE A 35 -11.26 12.23 -16.15
C ILE A 35 -9.81 11.80 -15.90
N SER A 36 -9.49 10.55 -16.18
CA SER A 36 -8.17 9.97 -15.90
C SER A 36 -7.56 9.39 -17.17
N ARG A 37 -6.27 9.64 -17.36
CA ARG A 37 -5.44 9.04 -18.42
C ARG A 37 -4.47 8.06 -17.78
N LEU A 38 -4.39 6.83 -18.33
CA LEU A 38 -3.35 5.89 -17.93
C LEU A 38 -2.00 6.34 -18.50
N MET A 39 -1.06 6.63 -17.61
CA MET A 39 0.30 7.06 -17.98
C MET A 39 1.27 5.89 -18.00
N ASP A 40 1.09 4.92 -17.10
CA ASP A 40 1.93 3.73 -16.98
C ASP A 40 1.21 2.64 -16.19
N PHE A 41 1.56 1.38 -16.48
CA PHE A 41 1.11 0.17 -15.78
C PHE A 41 2.33 -0.64 -15.36
N ASP A 42 2.59 -0.73 -14.04
CA ASP A 42 3.68 -1.54 -13.50
C ASP A 42 3.13 -2.84 -12.88
N LYS A 43 3.37 -3.94 -13.60
CA LYS A 43 2.98 -5.29 -13.16
C LYS A 43 3.83 -5.70 -11.95
N GLY A 44 3.16 -5.98 -10.82
CA GLY A 44 3.83 -6.30 -9.57
C GLY A 44 4.65 -5.13 -9.01
N GLY A 45 4.26 -3.89 -9.33
CA GLY A 45 4.94 -2.67 -8.90
C GLY A 45 4.78 -2.32 -7.43
N SER A 46 3.97 -3.09 -6.68
CA SER A 46 3.88 -3.07 -5.22
C SER A 46 4.14 -4.49 -4.69
N VAL A 47 5.06 -4.63 -3.75
CA VAL A 47 5.49 -5.92 -3.19
C VAL A 47 5.27 -5.93 -1.69
N LYS A 48 4.68 -7.02 -1.18
CA LYS A 48 4.65 -7.34 0.24
C LYS A 48 5.78 -8.30 0.55
N ALA A 49 6.61 -7.96 1.53
CA ALA A 49 7.73 -8.79 1.95
C ALA A 49 7.91 -8.76 3.47
N ARG A 50 8.65 -9.74 3.98
CA ARG A 50 9.19 -9.75 5.33
C ARG A 50 10.65 -10.13 5.30
N HIS A 51 11.39 -9.70 6.33
CA HIS A 51 12.83 -9.97 6.38
C HIS A 51 13.35 -10.23 7.79
N ILE A 52 14.52 -10.86 7.85
CA ILE A 52 15.33 -11.03 9.05
C ILE A 52 16.68 -10.37 8.74
N LEU A 53 17.03 -9.32 9.48
CA LEU A 53 18.31 -8.64 9.35
C LEU A 53 19.34 -9.29 10.28
N ILE A 54 20.47 -9.67 9.77
CA ILE A 54 21.64 -10.11 10.53
C ILE A 54 22.75 -9.08 10.31
N SER A 55 22.88 -8.17 11.27
CA SER A 55 23.92 -7.12 11.27
C SER A 55 25.28 -7.70 11.64
N TYR A 56 26.34 -6.96 11.35
CA TYR A 56 27.71 -7.29 11.78
C TYR A 56 28.38 -6.04 12.35
N GLN A 57 29.46 -6.21 13.08
CA GLN A 57 30.23 -5.10 13.67
C GLN A 57 30.72 -4.14 12.58
N GLY A 58 30.24 -2.88 12.65
CA GLY A 58 30.57 -1.83 11.69
C GLY A 58 29.60 -1.74 10.50
N SER A 59 28.54 -2.58 10.41
CA SER A 59 27.47 -2.34 9.46
C SER A 59 26.63 -1.14 9.88
N GLN A 60 25.96 -0.50 8.92
CA GLN A 60 25.16 0.70 9.17
C GLN A 60 24.05 0.43 10.17
N ASN A 61 23.91 1.29 11.16
CA ASN A 61 22.93 1.19 12.25
C ASN A 61 23.06 -0.08 13.13
N ALA A 62 24.19 -0.80 13.07
CA ALA A 62 24.44 -1.88 14.01
C ALA A 62 24.54 -1.33 15.44
N GLY A 63 23.82 -1.95 16.37
CA GLY A 63 23.95 -1.63 17.79
C GLY A 63 25.34 -1.98 18.32
N ASN A 64 25.76 -1.32 19.39
CA ASN A 64 27.08 -1.56 20.02
C ASN A 64 27.23 -2.98 20.58
N GLU A 65 26.11 -3.68 20.81
CA GLU A 65 26.07 -5.08 21.24
C GLU A 65 26.44 -6.07 20.14
N ILE A 66 26.43 -5.64 18.87
CA ILE A 66 26.76 -6.49 17.73
C ILE A 66 28.27 -6.65 17.61
N SER A 67 28.79 -7.80 18.04
CA SER A 67 30.23 -8.13 18.03
C SER A 67 30.64 -9.12 16.92
N ARG A 68 29.63 -9.74 16.25
CA ARG A 68 29.88 -10.73 15.17
C ARG A 68 30.57 -10.05 13.97
N SER A 69 31.52 -10.76 13.37
CA SER A 69 32.14 -10.37 12.11
C SER A 69 31.20 -10.48 10.93
N LYS A 70 31.56 -9.88 9.81
CA LYS A 70 30.79 -9.98 8.55
C LYS A 70 30.63 -11.43 8.10
N ASP A 71 31.67 -12.26 8.20
CA ASP A 71 31.64 -13.67 7.81
C ASP A 71 30.73 -14.51 8.73
N GLU A 72 30.71 -14.21 10.03
CA GLU A 72 29.81 -14.86 10.98
C GLU A 72 28.35 -14.49 10.69
N ALA A 73 28.06 -13.19 10.46
CA ALA A 73 26.73 -12.73 10.06
C ALA A 73 26.25 -13.40 8.77
N ARG A 74 27.11 -13.52 7.78
CA ARG A 74 26.81 -14.24 6.54
C ARG A 74 26.45 -15.70 6.78
N LYS A 75 27.25 -16.42 7.57
CA LYS A 75 26.99 -17.83 7.92
C LYS A 75 25.65 -17.97 8.66
N GLU A 76 25.37 -17.06 9.59
CA GLU A 76 24.12 -17.05 10.34
C GLU A 76 22.92 -16.78 9.43
N ALA A 77 22.98 -15.81 8.51
CA ALA A 77 21.93 -15.53 7.55
C ALA A 77 21.61 -16.76 6.68
N TYR A 78 22.61 -17.48 6.19
CA TYR A 78 22.38 -18.72 5.42
C TYR A 78 21.87 -19.87 6.29
N LYS A 79 22.22 -19.94 7.57
CA LYS A 79 21.62 -20.86 8.53
C LYS A 79 20.12 -20.56 8.70
N VAL A 80 19.78 -19.29 8.92
CA VAL A 80 18.38 -18.84 9.07
C VAL A 80 17.58 -19.09 7.79
N LEU A 81 18.16 -18.84 6.61
CA LEU A 81 17.53 -19.18 5.32
C LEU A 81 17.18 -20.67 5.22
N ARG A 82 18.08 -21.56 5.66
CA ARG A 82 17.80 -23.01 5.67
C ARG A 82 16.67 -23.35 6.63
N LEU A 83 16.63 -22.74 7.81
CA LEU A 83 15.55 -22.92 8.77
C LEU A 83 14.21 -22.43 8.16
N ALA A 84 14.20 -21.25 7.54
CA ALA A 84 13.02 -20.67 6.91
C ALA A 84 12.47 -21.53 5.75
N ARG A 85 13.32 -22.30 5.07
CA ARG A 85 12.94 -23.27 4.01
C ARG A 85 12.46 -24.62 4.55
N GLY A 86 12.63 -24.87 5.86
CA GLY A 86 12.22 -26.12 6.48
C GLY A 86 10.68 -26.28 6.50
N SER A 87 10.21 -27.52 6.36
CA SER A 87 8.77 -27.82 6.48
C SER A 87 8.27 -27.45 7.87
N GLY A 88 7.15 -26.71 7.94
CA GLY A 88 6.56 -26.22 9.20
C GLY A 88 7.31 -25.05 9.86
N SER A 89 8.23 -24.40 9.15
CA SER A 89 8.94 -23.24 9.66
C SER A 89 8.01 -22.05 9.87
N ASP A 90 8.14 -21.37 11.01
CA ASP A 90 7.51 -20.08 11.27
C ASP A 90 8.56 -18.97 11.08
N PHE A 91 8.47 -18.27 9.94
CA PHE A 91 9.36 -17.15 9.65
C PHE A 91 9.24 -16.02 10.70
N SER A 92 8.06 -15.82 11.28
CA SER A 92 7.85 -14.77 12.28
C SER A 92 8.60 -15.10 13.57
N GLU A 93 8.63 -16.36 14.00
CA GLU A 93 9.42 -16.81 15.13
C GLU A 93 10.93 -16.71 14.85
N LEU A 94 11.36 -17.05 13.63
CA LEU A 94 12.75 -16.87 13.24
C LEU A 94 13.13 -15.38 13.25
N ALA A 95 12.25 -14.49 12.82
CA ALA A 95 12.50 -13.05 12.87
C ALA A 95 12.61 -12.56 14.33
N ARG A 96 11.73 -12.99 15.22
CA ARG A 96 11.82 -12.65 16.65
C ARG A 96 13.09 -13.16 17.31
N THR A 97 13.56 -14.30 16.88
CA THR A 97 14.76 -14.94 17.46
C THR A 97 16.05 -14.33 16.92
N TYR A 98 16.16 -14.19 15.61
CA TYR A 98 17.44 -13.91 14.95
C TYR A 98 17.59 -12.47 14.43
N SER A 99 16.50 -11.72 14.20
CA SER A 99 16.62 -10.42 13.56
C SER A 99 17.20 -9.35 14.49
N ASP A 100 18.13 -8.56 13.98
CA ASP A 100 18.63 -7.34 14.60
C ASP A 100 17.84 -6.10 14.12
N GLY A 101 16.94 -6.26 13.15
CA GLY A 101 16.20 -5.16 12.55
C GLY A 101 14.96 -4.71 13.34
N PRO A 102 14.45 -3.50 13.06
CA PRO A 102 13.33 -2.90 13.80
C PRO A 102 11.99 -3.61 13.58
N SER A 103 11.86 -4.44 12.52
CA SER A 103 10.67 -5.26 12.27
C SER A 103 10.64 -6.58 13.05
N LYS A 104 11.69 -6.88 13.84
CA LYS A 104 11.85 -8.10 14.65
C LYS A 104 10.57 -8.50 15.38
N ASN A 105 10.02 -7.60 16.18
CA ASN A 105 8.85 -7.84 17.03
C ASN A 105 7.53 -7.99 16.24
N ARG A 106 7.54 -7.59 14.96
CA ARG A 106 6.42 -7.79 14.04
C ARG A 106 6.62 -8.98 13.11
N GLY A 107 7.49 -9.94 13.48
CA GLY A 107 7.77 -11.11 12.66
C GLY A 107 8.51 -10.81 11.35
N GLY A 108 9.24 -9.69 11.30
CA GLY A 108 9.97 -9.25 10.13
C GLY A 108 9.12 -8.51 9.08
N GLU A 109 7.81 -8.32 9.32
CA GLU A 109 6.86 -7.75 8.36
C GLU A 109 7.21 -6.30 7.97
N LEU A 110 7.21 -6.04 6.65
CA LEU A 110 7.42 -4.72 6.06
C LEU A 110 6.14 -4.14 5.46
N GLY A 111 5.12 -4.99 5.23
CA GLY A 111 3.91 -4.62 4.50
C GLY A 111 4.17 -4.44 3.00
N PHE A 112 3.22 -3.82 2.30
CA PHE A 112 3.36 -3.45 0.90
C PHE A 112 4.20 -2.19 0.72
N PHE A 113 5.11 -2.22 -0.22
CA PHE A 113 5.93 -1.07 -0.61
C PHE A 113 6.18 -1.07 -2.12
N LYS A 114 6.49 0.11 -2.65
CA LYS A 114 6.71 0.33 -4.08
C LYS A 114 8.19 0.26 -4.43
N ARG A 115 8.47 0.10 -5.71
CA ARG A 115 9.84 0.13 -6.24
C ARG A 115 10.56 1.40 -5.80
N GLY A 116 11.81 1.25 -5.35
CA GLY A 116 12.66 2.34 -4.87
C GLY A 116 12.45 2.74 -3.40
N ALA A 117 11.55 2.08 -2.67
CA ALA A 117 11.36 2.36 -1.23
C ALA A 117 12.42 1.72 -0.33
N MET A 118 13.11 0.68 -0.83
CA MET A 118 14.18 -0.03 -0.12
C MET A 118 15.52 0.22 -0.82
N VAL A 119 16.62 -0.10 -0.13
CA VAL A 119 17.97 -0.07 -0.72
C VAL A 119 18.07 -0.98 -1.93
N GLU A 120 18.92 -0.62 -2.88
CA GLU A 120 18.94 -1.19 -4.24
C GLU A 120 18.96 -2.72 -4.26
N ALA A 121 19.90 -3.36 -3.58
CA ALA A 121 20.03 -4.81 -3.58
C ALA A 121 18.79 -5.53 -3.01
N PHE A 122 18.15 -4.97 -1.99
CA PHE A 122 16.90 -5.49 -1.43
C PHE A 122 15.75 -5.31 -2.42
N ASN A 123 15.64 -4.12 -2.99
CA ASN A 123 14.65 -3.75 -3.99
C ASN A 123 14.72 -4.69 -5.20
N ASP A 124 15.91 -4.88 -5.76
CA ASP A 124 16.13 -5.75 -6.92
C ASP A 124 15.72 -7.19 -6.66
N PHE A 125 16.05 -7.70 -5.47
CA PHE A 125 15.63 -9.04 -5.08
C PHE A 125 14.11 -9.18 -5.08
N VAL A 126 13.39 -8.33 -4.34
CA VAL A 126 11.93 -8.51 -4.16
C VAL A 126 11.15 -8.28 -5.44
N PHE A 127 11.57 -7.34 -6.30
CA PHE A 127 10.88 -7.06 -7.55
C PHE A 127 11.21 -8.05 -8.67
N SER A 128 12.40 -8.68 -8.66
CA SER A 128 12.77 -9.68 -9.65
C SER A 128 12.30 -11.10 -9.34
N LYS A 129 12.08 -11.45 -8.05
CA LYS A 129 11.73 -12.81 -7.63
C LYS A 129 10.23 -13.02 -7.59
N ALA A 130 9.77 -14.26 -7.78
CA ALA A 130 8.36 -14.64 -7.67
C ALA A 130 7.88 -14.62 -6.20
N VAL A 131 6.57 -14.53 -6.00
CA VAL A 131 5.92 -14.74 -4.70
C VAL A 131 6.31 -16.11 -4.14
N GLY A 132 6.57 -16.21 -2.84
CA GLY A 132 7.08 -17.38 -2.14
C GLY A 132 8.61 -17.55 -2.20
N SER A 133 9.33 -16.67 -2.91
CA SER A 133 10.81 -16.74 -2.98
C SER A 133 11.44 -16.37 -1.66
N LEU A 134 12.42 -17.16 -1.23
CA LEU A 134 13.28 -16.95 -0.08
C LEU A 134 14.73 -16.79 -0.52
N GLY A 135 15.44 -15.80 0.01
CA GLY A 135 16.85 -15.57 -0.32
C GLY A 135 17.61 -14.72 0.68
N VAL A 136 18.93 -14.65 0.52
CA VAL A 136 19.80 -13.75 1.30
C VAL A 136 20.31 -12.67 0.38
N VAL A 137 20.23 -11.42 0.85
CA VAL A 137 20.76 -10.23 0.19
C VAL A 137 21.66 -9.49 1.15
N GLU A 138 22.81 -9.07 0.68
CA GLU A 138 23.74 -8.21 1.42
C GLU A 138 23.45 -6.74 1.12
N THR A 139 23.44 -5.90 2.16
CA THR A 139 23.34 -4.45 2.09
C THR A 139 24.31 -3.81 3.07
N GLU A 140 24.35 -2.47 3.11
CA GLU A 140 25.13 -1.72 4.11
C GLU A 140 24.70 -1.99 5.57
N PHE A 141 23.47 -2.49 5.80
CA PHE A 141 22.94 -2.82 7.14
C PHE A 141 23.32 -4.23 7.61
N GLY A 142 23.73 -5.10 6.70
CA GLY A 142 24.03 -6.49 6.97
C GLY A 142 23.42 -7.44 5.93
N PHE A 143 23.16 -8.67 6.36
CA PHE A 143 22.56 -9.70 5.54
C PHE A 143 21.06 -9.82 5.84
N HIS A 144 20.23 -9.69 4.81
CA HIS A 144 18.78 -9.82 4.93
C HIS A 144 18.35 -11.19 4.40
N VAL A 145 17.72 -11.99 5.24
CA VAL A 145 16.93 -13.15 4.79
C VAL A 145 15.55 -12.60 4.43
N ILE A 146 15.17 -12.69 3.18
CA ILE A 146 13.95 -12.05 2.65
C ILE A 146 12.98 -13.12 2.16
N GLU A 147 11.69 -12.92 2.44
CA GLU A 147 10.59 -13.65 1.81
C GLU A 147 9.68 -12.68 1.07
N VAL A 148 9.41 -12.99 -0.19
CA VAL A 148 8.42 -12.28 -1.01
C VAL A 148 7.05 -12.92 -0.75
N GLN A 149 6.14 -12.18 -0.10
CA GLN A 149 4.85 -12.71 0.32
C GLN A 149 3.76 -12.52 -0.73
N ASP A 150 3.73 -11.34 -1.37
CA ASP A 150 2.69 -10.99 -2.33
C ASP A 150 3.16 -9.89 -3.29
N LYS A 151 2.45 -9.74 -4.42
CA LYS A 151 2.67 -8.67 -5.41
C LYS A 151 1.36 -8.14 -5.93
N GLU A 152 1.25 -6.83 -6.02
CA GLU A 152 0.12 -6.13 -6.60
C GLU A 152 0.56 -5.30 -7.81
N ASP A 153 -0.26 -5.32 -8.84
CA ASP A 153 -0.12 -4.41 -9.96
C ASP A 153 -0.48 -2.99 -9.51
N VAL A 154 0.15 -2.00 -10.12
CA VAL A 154 -0.12 -0.59 -9.86
C VAL A 154 -0.21 0.21 -11.16
N VAL A 155 -0.98 1.29 -11.13
CA VAL A 155 -1.13 2.21 -12.26
C VAL A 155 -0.70 3.62 -11.89
N LEU A 156 -0.11 4.32 -12.85
CA LEU A 156 0.15 5.75 -12.78
C LEU A 156 -0.91 6.48 -13.60
N LEU A 157 -1.74 7.27 -12.94
CA LEU A 157 -2.81 8.03 -13.56
C LEU A 157 -2.52 9.53 -13.51
N ALA A 158 -2.73 10.22 -14.65
CA ALA A 158 -2.92 11.65 -14.68
C ALA A 158 -4.42 11.93 -14.65
N SER A 159 -4.91 12.63 -13.62
CA SER A 159 -6.34 12.86 -13.43
C SER A 159 -6.65 14.34 -13.27
N VAL A 160 -7.72 14.78 -13.95
CA VAL A 160 -8.34 16.09 -13.73
C VAL A 160 -9.62 15.83 -12.93
N ALA A 161 -9.83 16.60 -11.86
CA ALA A 161 -10.99 16.48 -10.99
C ALA A 161 -11.74 17.82 -10.90
N LYS A 162 -13.07 17.78 -11.03
CA LYS A 162 -13.95 18.94 -10.81
C LYS A 162 -14.93 18.60 -9.70
N LYS A 163 -14.95 19.44 -8.66
CA LYS A 163 -15.88 19.27 -7.54
C LYS A 163 -17.32 19.42 -8.01
N ILE A 164 -18.19 18.51 -7.55
CA ILE A 164 -19.64 18.58 -7.78
C ILE A 164 -20.19 19.63 -6.82
N VAL A 165 -20.74 20.69 -7.37
CA VAL A 165 -21.42 21.74 -6.62
C VAL A 165 -22.84 21.88 -7.15
N PRO A 166 -23.84 22.11 -6.29
CA PRO A 166 -25.20 22.39 -6.73
C PRO A 166 -25.21 23.63 -7.64
N SER A 167 -26.04 23.60 -8.67
CA SER A 167 -26.33 24.82 -9.46
C SER A 167 -27.11 25.84 -8.60
N GLU A 168 -27.08 27.10 -8.99
CA GLU A 168 -27.90 28.12 -8.33
C GLU A 168 -29.38 27.73 -8.33
N ALA A 169 -29.89 27.16 -9.43
CA ALA A 169 -31.26 26.68 -9.53
C ALA A 169 -31.55 25.59 -8.49
N THR A 170 -30.64 24.60 -8.35
CA THR A 170 -30.76 23.52 -7.34
C THR A 170 -30.71 24.10 -5.92
N SER A 171 -29.77 24.98 -5.65
CA SER A 171 -29.62 25.62 -4.34
C SER A 171 -30.86 26.44 -3.96
N ASN A 172 -31.43 27.20 -4.92
CA ASN A 172 -32.64 27.98 -4.72
C ASN A 172 -33.87 27.08 -4.50
N GLN A 173 -33.94 25.94 -5.18
CA GLN A 173 -35.02 24.97 -4.99
C GLN A 173 -34.97 24.36 -3.59
N VAL A 174 -33.79 23.88 -3.15
CA VAL A 174 -33.58 23.32 -1.80
C VAL A 174 -33.92 24.37 -0.74
N PHE A 175 -33.49 25.63 -0.92
CA PHE A 175 -33.80 26.71 0.00
C PHE A 175 -35.30 26.96 0.09
N ARG A 176 -36.03 27.01 -1.02
CA ARG A 176 -37.49 27.16 -1.04
C ARG A 176 -38.19 26.00 -0.33
N SER A 177 -37.80 24.74 -0.60
CA SER A 177 -38.38 23.59 0.09
C SER A 177 -38.12 23.63 1.59
N ALA A 178 -36.90 23.96 2.01
CA ALA A 178 -36.58 24.12 3.44
C ALA A 178 -37.39 25.22 4.12
N THR A 179 -37.59 26.39 3.45
CA THR A 179 -38.40 27.50 3.98
C THR A 179 -39.87 27.08 4.06
N GLN A 180 -40.39 26.36 3.07
CA GLN A 180 -41.76 25.85 3.11
C GLN A 180 -41.99 24.84 4.22
N PHE A 181 -41.02 23.93 4.41
CA PHE A 181 -41.01 22.98 5.54
C PHE A 181 -41.02 23.70 6.89
N GLU A 182 -40.18 24.74 7.07
CA GLU A 182 -40.14 25.56 8.28
C GLU A 182 -41.50 26.21 8.56
N LEU A 183 -42.14 26.80 7.54
CA LEU A 183 -43.46 27.43 7.66
C LEU A 183 -44.56 26.43 8.01
N SER A 184 -44.57 25.23 7.39
CA SER A 184 -45.54 24.18 7.67
C SER A 184 -45.32 23.56 9.06
N SER A 185 -44.09 23.34 9.49
CA SER A 185 -43.78 22.81 10.82
C SER A 185 -44.14 23.78 11.94
N GLY A 186 -44.10 25.08 11.69
CA GLY A 186 -44.58 26.11 12.61
C GLY A 186 -46.11 26.17 12.76
N LYS A 187 -46.86 25.71 11.73
CA LYS A 187 -48.34 25.69 11.74
C LYS A 187 -48.90 24.33 12.20
N ASP A 188 -48.37 23.25 11.66
CA ASP A 188 -48.98 21.90 11.78
C ASP A 188 -48.18 20.98 12.71
N GLY A 189 -47.08 21.47 13.28
CA GLY A 189 -46.12 20.70 14.08
C GLY A 189 -45.12 19.91 13.23
N PHE A 190 -43.93 19.72 13.77
CA PHE A 190 -42.78 19.12 13.05
C PHE A 190 -43.08 17.70 12.51
N SER A 191 -43.78 16.88 13.31
CA SER A 191 -44.11 15.48 12.90
C SER A 191 -45.08 15.41 11.73
N SER A 192 -46.06 16.33 11.64
CA SER A 192 -47.00 16.40 10.54
C SER A 192 -46.36 16.91 9.26
N ALA A 193 -45.48 17.90 9.35
CA ALA A 193 -44.77 18.44 8.21
C ALA A 193 -43.78 17.42 7.61
N SER A 194 -43.13 16.57 8.42
CA SER A 194 -42.18 15.57 7.96
C SER A 194 -42.81 14.35 7.28
N GLN A 195 -44.13 14.16 7.38
CA GLN A 195 -44.88 13.08 6.69
C GLN A 195 -45.45 13.52 5.34
N ALA A 196 -45.41 14.82 5.03
CA ALA A 196 -45.97 15.39 3.80
C ALA A 196 -44.92 15.59 2.68
N GLU A 197 -43.62 15.32 2.94
CA GLU A 197 -42.53 15.30 1.96
C GLU A 197 -42.19 13.85 1.55
#